data_b45694bac6bdfe4f6ccbafecc54d9489
#
_entry.id   b45694bac6bdfe4f6ccbafecc54d9489
#
_cell.length_a   1.000
_cell.length_b   1.000
_cell.length_c   1.000
_cell.angle_alpha   90.00
_cell.angle_beta   90.00
_cell.angle_gamma   90.00
#
_symmetry.space_group_name_H-M   'P 1'
#
loop_
_entity.id
_entity.type
_entity.pdbx_description
1 polymer ?
#
loop_
_entity_poly.entity_id
_entity_poly.type
_entity_poly.pdbx_seq_one_letter_code
_entity_poly.pdbx_strand_id
1 'polypeptide(L)'
;MGADALISAVGKGANAVRGNYADAEIKIGESALIEAQGENAAGVYAWWGAVIDVADNAVISADGKNSRGVVAQHTNAEITLGDSTQIEVNGDGAIGLMATAQSGFEGSKINTGEDLLLAVSGNDAMGIYATMGKTAVGAKAQITVDGDNVTGVYAADQGTVTLADKVQISVEGDSAYGIYTNHSGAGASVELQGDTAILVNSDDGYALYAKAGAITSNLNGGTTVAS
;
A
#
# COMPACT_ATOMS: atom_id res chain seq x y z
N MET A 1 -7.78 13.91 16.41
CA MET A 1 -8.09 15.20 15.75
C MET A 1 -9.54 15.17 15.28
N GLY A 2 -10.19 16.33 15.14
CA GLY A 2 -11.59 16.38 14.67
C GLY A 2 -11.73 16.00 13.19
N ALA A 3 -12.99 15.97 12.73
CA ALA A 3 -13.31 15.85 11.31
C ALA A 3 -12.79 17.07 10.52
N ASP A 4 -12.59 16.89 9.20
CA ASP A 4 -12.11 17.92 8.25
C ASP A 4 -10.76 18.54 8.64
N ALA A 5 -9.89 17.80 9.33
CA ALA A 5 -8.58 18.30 9.72
C ALA A 5 -7.65 18.43 8.47
N LEU A 6 -6.96 19.58 8.36
CA LEU A 6 -5.84 19.75 7.41
C LEU A 6 -4.52 19.54 8.15
N ILE A 7 -3.73 18.57 7.67
CA ILE A 7 -2.44 18.19 8.24
C ILE A 7 -1.41 18.19 7.11
N SER A 8 -0.44 19.09 7.16
CA SER A 8 0.53 19.23 6.07
C SER A 8 1.97 19.30 6.60
N ALA A 9 2.89 18.67 5.86
CA ALA A 9 4.32 18.74 6.12
C ALA A 9 5.13 18.86 4.81
N VAL A 10 6.09 19.76 4.78
CA VAL A 10 6.93 20.04 3.60
C VAL A 10 8.39 19.95 3.96
N GLY A 11 9.16 19.25 3.13
CA GLY A 11 10.60 19.12 3.25
C GLY A 11 11.09 17.70 3.01
N LYS A 12 12.40 17.53 2.87
CA LYS A 12 13.01 16.21 2.71
C LYS A 12 12.75 15.34 3.95
N GLY A 13 12.16 14.16 3.77
CA GLY A 13 11.80 13.26 4.84
C GLY A 13 10.64 13.74 5.71
N ALA A 14 9.85 14.72 5.24
CA ALA A 14 8.66 15.19 5.95
C ALA A 14 7.64 14.07 6.14
N ASN A 15 7.03 14.02 7.32
CA ASN A 15 5.91 13.14 7.59
C ASN A 15 4.76 13.99 8.11
N ALA A 16 3.62 13.97 7.43
CA ALA A 16 2.47 14.76 7.88
C ALA A 16 1.91 14.19 9.20
N VAL A 17 1.81 12.87 9.29
CA VAL A 17 1.40 12.17 10.52
C VAL A 17 2.46 11.14 10.87
N ARG A 18 2.97 11.16 12.12
CA ARG A 18 3.97 10.20 12.55
C ARG A 18 3.76 9.75 14.00
N GLY A 19 3.62 8.44 14.20
CA GLY A 19 3.66 7.77 15.50
C GLY A 19 4.97 6.99 15.67
N ASN A 20 5.62 7.10 16.83
CA ASN A 20 6.84 6.37 17.15
C ASN A 20 6.67 5.63 18.45
N TYR A 21 7.06 4.34 18.49
CA TYR A 21 7.00 3.45 19.65
C TYR A 21 5.59 3.03 20.11
N ALA A 22 5.55 1.94 20.88
CA ALA A 22 4.33 1.21 21.21
C ALA A 22 3.24 2.00 21.99
N ASP A 23 3.62 3.08 22.66
CA ASP A 23 2.67 3.88 23.43
C ASP A 23 2.09 5.06 22.61
N ALA A 24 2.53 5.21 21.36
CA ALA A 24 2.03 6.28 20.50
C ALA A 24 0.73 5.83 19.81
N GLU A 25 -0.36 6.48 20.15
CA GLU A 25 -1.67 6.31 19.51
C GLU A 25 -2.11 7.62 18.87
N ILE A 26 -2.44 7.61 17.58
CA ILE A 26 -2.95 8.76 16.85
C ILE A 26 -4.28 8.40 16.23
N LYS A 27 -5.31 9.21 16.51
CA LYS A 27 -6.64 9.10 15.90
C LYS A 27 -6.94 10.34 15.09
N ILE A 28 -7.27 10.15 13.83
CA ILE A 28 -7.62 11.21 12.88
C ILE A 28 -9.09 11.02 12.51
N GLY A 29 -9.86 12.10 12.60
CA GLY A 29 -11.30 12.08 12.30
C GLY A 29 -11.58 11.97 10.81
N GLU A 30 -12.87 11.87 10.49
CA GLU A 30 -13.39 11.73 9.13
C GLU A 30 -12.98 12.90 8.22
N SER A 31 -12.90 12.65 6.91
CA SER A 31 -12.67 13.66 5.88
C SER A 31 -11.39 14.49 6.08
N ALA A 32 -10.38 13.94 6.76
CA ALA A 32 -9.12 14.63 6.96
C ALA A 32 -8.33 14.72 5.66
N LEU A 33 -7.69 15.88 5.42
CA LEU A 33 -6.71 16.08 4.35
C LEU A 33 -5.29 16.01 4.92
N ILE A 34 -4.52 15.03 4.47
CA ILE A 34 -3.16 14.75 4.95
C ILE A 34 -2.19 14.88 3.78
N GLU A 35 -1.28 15.85 3.85
CA GLU A 35 -0.38 16.18 2.75
C GLU A 35 1.08 16.15 3.19
N ALA A 36 1.93 15.45 2.45
CA ALA A 36 3.37 15.45 2.64
C ALA A 36 4.09 15.76 1.33
N GLN A 37 5.03 16.67 1.35
CA GLN A 37 5.76 17.08 0.16
C GLN A 37 7.27 17.07 0.40
N GLY A 38 8.00 16.42 -0.51
CA GLY A 38 9.46 16.40 -0.52
C GLY A 38 10.03 14.99 -0.79
N GLU A 39 11.32 14.95 -1.06
CA GLU A 39 12.04 13.67 -1.24
C GLU A 39 11.92 12.81 0.04
N ASN A 40 11.53 11.54 -0.09
CA ASN A 40 11.27 10.60 1.01
C ASN A 40 10.16 11.06 1.98
N ALA A 41 9.25 11.90 1.57
CA ALA A 41 8.11 12.32 2.38
C ALA A 41 7.12 11.16 2.59
N ALA A 42 6.37 11.18 3.70
CA ALA A 42 5.30 10.22 3.95
C ALA A 42 4.05 10.92 4.48
N GLY A 43 2.87 10.54 3.97
CA GLY A 43 1.60 11.03 4.47
C GLY A 43 1.37 10.55 5.90
N VAL A 44 1.26 9.24 6.11
CA VAL A 44 1.04 8.61 7.42
C VAL A 44 2.15 7.59 7.71
N TYR A 45 2.78 7.68 8.87
CA TYR A 45 3.92 6.85 9.24
C TYR A 45 3.84 6.34 10.67
N ALA A 46 3.62 5.03 10.84
CA ALA A 46 3.70 4.35 12.13
C ALA A 46 5.03 3.58 12.24
N TRP A 47 5.76 3.77 13.33
CA TRP A 47 7.06 3.16 13.55
C TRP A 47 7.14 2.51 14.91
N TRP A 48 7.66 1.27 14.95
CA TRP A 48 7.99 0.52 16.17
C TRP A 48 6.85 0.42 17.20
N GLY A 49 5.75 -0.18 16.79
CA GLY A 49 4.59 -0.45 17.65
C GLY A 49 3.60 0.71 17.78
N ALA A 50 3.82 1.83 17.11
CA ALA A 50 2.82 2.90 17.07
C ALA A 50 1.55 2.45 16.35
N VAL A 51 0.41 2.95 16.83
CA VAL A 51 -0.92 2.69 16.25
C VAL A 51 -1.49 4.00 15.71
N ILE A 52 -1.93 3.99 14.46
CA ILE A 52 -2.57 5.15 13.83
C ILE A 52 -3.89 4.71 13.21
N ASP A 53 -4.97 5.35 13.64
CA ASP A 53 -6.30 5.17 13.09
C ASP A 53 -6.70 6.43 12.30
N VAL A 54 -7.02 6.26 11.04
CA VAL A 54 -7.55 7.30 10.15
C VAL A 54 -8.98 6.92 9.81
N ALA A 55 -9.94 7.76 10.13
CA ALA A 55 -11.35 7.50 9.89
C ALA A 55 -11.72 7.65 8.39
N ASP A 56 -13.00 7.46 8.08
CA ASP A 56 -13.53 7.40 6.72
C ASP A 56 -13.32 8.68 5.91
N ASN A 57 -13.32 8.53 4.59
CA ASN A 57 -13.26 9.63 3.61
C ASN A 57 -11.99 10.50 3.70
N ALA A 58 -10.92 9.99 4.30
CA ALA A 58 -9.66 10.72 4.35
C ALA A 58 -9.00 10.80 2.97
N VAL A 59 -8.32 11.92 2.71
CA VAL A 59 -7.47 12.11 1.53
C VAL A 59 -6.02 12.22 2.00
N ILE A 60 -5.16 11.35 1.47
CA ILE A 60 -3.74 11.30 1.81
C ILE A 60 -2.93 11.52 0.55
N SER A 61 -2.08 12.54 0.51
CA SER A 61 -1.17 12.78 -0.60
C SER A 61 0.29 12.80 -0.16
N ALA A 62 1.16 12.28 -1.02
CA ALA A 62 2.60 12.37 -0.81
C ALA A 62 3.32 12.59 -2.15
N ASP A 63 4.05 13.72 -2.27
CA ASP A 63 4.72 14.12 -3.49
C ASP A 63 6.24 14.20 -3.32
N GLY A 64 6.96 13.65 -4.27
CA GLY A 64 8.41 13.73 -4.34
C GLY A 64 9.07 12.38 -4.59
N LYS A 65 10.33 12.39 -4.93
CA LYS A 65 11.09 11.15 -5.17
C LYS A 65 11.10 10.26 -3.91
N ASN A 66 10.80 8.97 -4.08
CA ASN A 66 10.67 7.98 -3.01
C ASN A 66 9.62 8.37 -1.95
N SER A 67 8.60 9.14 -2.31
CA SER A 67 7.50 9.46 -1.40
C SER A 67 6.65 8.24 -1.09
N ARG A 68 5.95 8.28 0.03
CA ARG A 68 5.12 7.17 0.50
C ARG A 68 3.79 7.70 1.01
N GLY A 69 2.70 7.04 0.63
CA GLY A 69 1.38 7.40 1.14
C GLY A 69 1.24 6.99 2.61
N VAL A 70 1.30 5.70 2.89
CA VAL A 70 1.09 5.11 4.22
C VAL A 70 2.18 4.09 4.52
N VAL A 71 2.83 4.22 5.67
CA VAL A 71 3.97 3.39 6.07
C VAL A 71 3.75 2.83 7.47
N ALA A 72 3.67 1.50 7.58
CA ALA A 72 3.81 0.79 8.83
C ALA A 72 5.16 0.05 8.82
N GLN A 73 6.05 0.42 9.72
CA GLN A 73 7.42 -0.09 9.72
C GLN A 73 7.87 -0.58 11.08
N HIS A 74 8.61 -1.68 11.10
CA HIS A 74 9.08 -2.40 12.28
C HIS A 74 7.99 -3.13 13.06
N THR A 75 8.40 -3.70 14.19
CA THR A 75 7.58 -4.57 15.05
C THR A 75 6.28 -3.92 15.45
N ASN A 76 5.17 -4.62 15.21
CA ASN A 76 3.84 -4.26 15.68
C ASN A 76 3.35 -2.83 15.33
N ALA A 77 4.00 -2.13 14.39
CA ALA A 77 3.44 -0.88 13.88
C ALA A 77 2.12 -1.18 13.13
N GLU A 78 1.07 -0.46 13.44
CA GLU A 78 -0.24 -0.71 12.87
C GLU A 78 -0.90 0.59 12.38
N ILE A 79 -1.45 0.53 11.17
CA ILE A 79 -2.25 1.61 10.59
C ILE A 79 -3.57 1.03 10.12
N THR A 80 -4.67 1.66 10.55
CA THR A 80 -6.01 1.37 10.05
C THR A 80 -6.52 2.60 9.30
N LEU A 81 -7.00 2.38 8.08
CA LEU A 81 -7.65 3.39 7.25
C LEU A 81 -9.12 3.03 7.14
N GLY A 82 -9.99 3.99 7.31
CA GLY A 82 -11.43 3.85 7.16
C GLY A 82 -11.87 3.70 5.70
N ASP A 83 -13.18 3.58 5.52
CA ASP A 83 -13.80 3.41 4.20
C ASP A 83 -13.62 4.66 3.33
N SER A 84 -13.63 4.46 2.00
CA SER A 84 -13.53 5.52 1.00
C SER A 84 -12.30 6.42 1.16
N THR A 85 -11.22 5.90 1.74
CA THR A 85 -9.94 6.61 1.80
C THR A 85 -9.35 6.74 0.40
N GLN A 86 -8.84 7.94 0.09
CA GLN A 86 -8.15 8.24 -1.15
C GLN A 86 -6.67 8.48 -0.87
N ILE A 87 -5.79 7.81 -1.63
CA ILE A 87 -4.35 7.94 -1.48
C ILE A 87 -3.74 8.23 -2.85
N GLU A 88 -3.02 9.35 -2.96
CA GLU A 88 -2.29 9.74 -4.15
C GLU A 88 -0.82 9.93 -3.83
N VAL A 89 0.06 9.22 -4.55
CA VAL A 89 1.51 9.28 -4.32
C VAL A 89 2.23 9.47 -5.64
N ASN A 90 3.03 10.54 -5.72
CA ASN A 90 3.68 10.91 -6.96
C ASN A 90 5.21 11.02 -6.79
N GLY A 91 5.95 10.45 -7.74
CA GLY A 91 7.40 10.56 -7.84
C GLY A 91 8.09 9.23 -8.12
N ASP A 92 9.28 9.26 -8.70
CA ASP A 92 10.06 8.04 -8.96
C ASP A 92 10.33 7.29 -7.66
N GLY A 93 10.13 5.99 -7.65
CA GLY A 93 10.22 5.15 -6.47
C GLY A 93 9.10 5.35 -5.44
N ALA A 94 7.97 5.95 -5.84
CA ALA A 94 6.82 6.15 -4.97
C ALA A 94 6.19 4.84 -4.51
N ILE A 95 5.67 4.81 -3.29
CA ILE A 95 4.98 3.64 -2.74
C ILE A 95 3.66 4.07 -2.08
N GLY A 96 2.57 3.48 -2.50
CA GLY A 96 1.25 3.76 -1.94
C GLY A 96 1.11 3.29 -0.49
N LEU A 97 1.09 1.96 -0.29
CA LEU A 97 1.04 1.32 1.03
C LEU A 97 2.32 0.50 1.27
N MET A 98 3.00 0.74 2.37
CA MET A 98 4.26 0.07 2.70
C MET A 98 4.20 -0.57 4.09
N ALA A 99 4.14 -1.91 4.15
CA ALA A 99 4.20 -2.68 5.39
C ALA A 99 5.52 -3.46 5.47
N THR A 100 6.40 -3.08 6.40
CA THR A 100 7.72 -3.71 6.51
C THR A 100 8.12 -3.99 7.96
N ALA A 101 8.84 -5.10 8.16
CA ALA A 101 9.44 -5.42 9.45
C ALA A 101 10.90 -5.86 9.28
N GLN A 102 11.56 -6.16 10.38
CA GLN A 102 12.88 -6.78 10.41
C GLN A 102 12.76 -8.28 10.70
N SER A 103 13.68 -9.06 10.18
CA SER A 103 13.74 -10.49 10.46
C SER A 103 13.82 -10.77 11.97
N GLY A 104 13.01 -11.73 12.44
CA GLY A 104 12.94 -12.13 13.84
C GLY A 104 11.96 -11.34 14.70
N PHE A 105 11.23 -10.40 14.12
CA PHE A 105 10.20 -9.62 14.81
C PHE A 105 8.82 -9.85 14.22
N GLU A 106 7.76 -9.59 14.99
CA GLU A 106 6.40 -9.58 14.44
C GLU A 106 6.23 -8.45 13.44
N GLY A 107 5.55 -8.73 12.33
CA GLY A 107 5.39 -7.81 11.22
C GLY A 107 4.50 -6.62 11.53
N SER A 108 4.75 -5.53 10.83
CA SER A 108 3.84 -4.39 10.79
C SER A 108 2.55 -4.74 10.04
N LYS A 109 1.50 -3.93 10.24
CA LYS A 109 0.21 -4.13 9.61
C LYS A 109 -0.35 -2.84 9.02
N ILE A 110 -0.98 -2.96 7.86
CA ILE A 110 -1.85 -1.94 7.29
C ILE A 110 -3.18 -2.60 6.97
N ASN A 111 -4.27 -2.06 7.51
CA ASN A 111 -5.63 -2.49 7.19
C ASN A 111 -6.35 -1.32 6.51
N THR A 112 -7.03 -1.56 5.40
CA THR A 112 -7.87 -0.55 4.76
C THR A 112 -9.34 -0.95 4.83
N GLY A 113 -10.21 0.04 4.91
CA GLY A 113 -11.65 -0.13 4.74
C GLY A 113 -12.04 -0.45 3.30
N GLU A 114 -13.34 -0.47 3.02
CA GLU A 114 -13.89 -0.65 1.68
C GLU A 114 -13.69 0.60 0.82
N ASP A 115 -13.84 0.43 -0.52
CA ASP A 115 -13.83 1.51 -1.50
C ASP A 115 -12.53 2.37 -1.47
N LEU A 116 -11.38 1.79 -1.10
CA LEU A 116 -10.07 2.46 -1.19
C LEU A 116 -9.78 2.88 -2.63
N LEU A 117 -9.36 4.14 -2.84
CA LEU A 117 -8.77 4.62 -4.08
C LEU A 117 -7.28 4.86 -3.87
N LEU A 118 -6.43 4.05 -4.51
CA LEU A 118 -4.99 4.16 -4.43
C LEU A 118 -4.42 4.45 -5.82
N ALA A 119 -3.86 5.64 -6.00
CA ALA A 119 -3.17 6.05 -7.22
C ALA A 119 -1.69 6.33 -6.91
N VAL A 120 -0.79 5.70 -7.65
CA VAL A 120 0.65 5.88 -7.51
C VAL A 120 1.25 6.13 -8.88
N SER A 121 2.10 7.16 -9.02
CA SER A 121 2.74 7.48 -10.30
C SER A 121 4.23 7.75 -10.16
N GLY A 122 4.98 7.35 -11.17
CA GLY A 122 6.43 7.53 -11.29
C GLY A 122 7.14 6.22 -11.66
N ASN A 123 8.35 6.32 -12.18
CA ASN A 123 9.14 5.13 -12.51
C ASN A 123 9.54 4.37 -11.23
N ASP A 124 9.66 3.05 -11.32
CA ASP A 124 9.93 2.17 -10.17
C ASP A 124 8.88 2.26 -9.04
N ALA A 125 7.67 2.74 -9.34
CA ALA A 125 6.62 2.91 -8.34
C ALA A 125 5.91 1.59 -7.98
N MET A 126 5.37 1.54 -6.77
CA MET A 126 4.61 0.38 -6.28
C MET A 126 3.31 0.81 -5.60
N GLY A 127 2.21 0.17 -5.95
CA GLY A 127 0.95 0.39 -5.26
C GLY A 127 1.02 -0.10 -3.81
N ILE A 128 1.27 -1.39 -3.62
CA ILE A 128 1.42 -2.04 -2.31
C ILE A 128 2.76 -2.76 -2.24
N TYR A 129 3.49 -2.54 -1.15
CA TYR A 129 4.76 -3.18 -0.84
C TYR A 129 4.71 -3.82 0.55
N ALA A 130 4.80 -5.16 0.60
CA ALA A 130 4.80 -5.92 1.85
C ALA A 130 6.06 -6.79 1.94
N THR A 131 6.92 -6.52 2.95
CA THR A 131 8.12 -7.32 3.25
C THR A 131 8.17 -7.60 4.74
N MET A 132 7.99 -8.85 5.15
CA MET A 132 7.84 -9.23 6.56
C MET A 132 6.71 -8.49 7.29
N GLY A 133 5.89 -7.74 6.55
CA GLY A 133 4.69 -7.04 7.01
C GLY A 133 3.43 -7.60 6.37
N LYS A 134 2.28 -7.12 6.82
CA LYS A 134 0.97 -7.56 6.35
C LYS A 134 0.16 -6.37 5.87
N THR A 135 -0.48 -6.51 4.71
CA THR A 135 -1.45 -5.55 4.22
C THR A 135 -2.77 -6.26 3.92
N ALA A 136 -3.84 -5.82 4.55
CA ALA A 136 -5.19 -6.27 4.24
C ALA A 136 -5.96 -5.13 3.55
N VAL A 137 -6.38 -5.37 2.32
CA VAL A 137 -7.11 -4.40 1.50
C VAL A 137 -8.59 -4.74 1.52
N GLY A 138 -9.42 -3.77 1.87
CA GLY A 138 -10.88 -3.90 1.91
C GLY A 138 -11.51 -4.13 0.54
N ALA A 139 -12.78 -4.46 0.53
CA ALA A 139 -13.52 -4.75 -0.70
C ALA A 139 -13.65 -3.52 -1.62
N LYS A 140 -13.82 -3.76 -2.92
CA LYS A 140 -14.02 -2.75 -3.97
C LYS A 140 -12.88 -1.74 -4.12
N ALA A 141 -11.71 -2.03 -3.56
CA ALA A 141 -10.55 -1.17 -3.72
C ALA A 141 -10.13 -1.06 -5.20
N GLN A 142 -9.68 0.14 -5.58
CA GLN A 142 -9.11 0.43 -6.88
C GLN A 142 -7.65 0.84 -6.68
N ILE A 143 -6.74 0.10 -7.31
CA ILE A 143 -5.29 0.32 -7.23
C ILE A 143 -4.81 0.62 -8.63
N THR A 144 -4.31 1.83 -8.86
CA THR A 144 -3.74 2.26 -10.14
C THR A 144 -2.28 2.62 -9.95
N VAL A 145 -1.41 2.08 -10.79
CA VAL A 145 0.03 2.40 -10.80
C VAL A 145 0.47 2.72 -12.22
N ASP A 146 1.11 3.87 -12.39
CA ASP A 146 1.53 4.40 -13.69
C ASP A 146 3.01 4.78 -13.70
N GLY A 147 3.75 4.36 -14.71
CA GLY A 147 5.19 4.61 -14.90
C GLY A 147 5.92 3.37 -15.38
N ASP A 148 7.21 3.48 -15.68
CA ASP A 148 8.02 2.35 -16.12
C ASP A 148 8.54 1.53 -14.92
N ASN A 149 8.67 0.20 -15.10
CA ASN A 149 9.14 -0.75 -14.10
C ASN A 149 8.29 -0.76 -12.82
N VAL A 150 6.99 -0.69 -12.97
CA VAL A 150 6.04 -0.51 -11.87
C VAL A 150 5.38 -1.82 -11.43
N THR A 151 4.88 -1.84 -10.21
CA THR A 151 4.21 -3.02 -9.64
C THR A 151 2.95 -2.61 -8.87
N GLY A 152 1.82 -3.21 -9.22
CA GLY A 152 0.56 -3.01 -8.50
C GLY A 152 0.65 -3.51 -7.06
N VAL A 153 0.97 -4.80 -6.87
CA VAL A 153 1.13 -5.44 -5.55
C VAL A 153 2.42 -6.24 -5.50
N TYR A 154 3.31 -5.90 -4.58
CA TYR A 154 4.55 -6.61 -4.33
C TYR A 154 4.58 -7.22 -2.94
N ALA A 155 4.87 -8.53 -2.86
CA ALA A 155 5.09 -9.23 -1.60
C ALA A 155 6.42 -9.99 -1.64
N ALA A 156 7.26 -9.81 -0.61
CA ALA A 156 8.53 -10.50 -0.47
C ALA A 156 8.83 -10.89 0.98
N ASP A 157 9.76 -11.82 1.19
CA ASP A 157 10.36 -12.15 2.49
C ASP A 157 9.33 -12.28 3.63
N GLN A 158 8.38 -13.21 3.53
CA GLN A 158 7.27 -13.41 4.49
C GLN A 158 6.22 -12.27 4.49
N GLY A 159 6.31 -11.29 3.59
CA GLY A 159 5.27 -10.29 3.40
C GLY A 159 3.98 -10.93 2.91
N THR A 160 2.85 -10.50 3.43
CA THR A 160 1.54 -11.00 3.02
C THR A 160 0.63 -9.86 2.62
N VAL A 161 -0.08 -10.04 1.51
CA VAL A 161 -1.14 -9.13 1.08
C VAL A 161 -2.42 -9.92 0.89
N THR A 162 -3.49 -9.47 1.49
CA THR A 162 -4.83 -10.03 1.30
C THR A 162 -5.68 -8.99 0.59
N LEU A 163 -6.28 -9.36 -0.53
CA LEU A 163 -7.18 -8.54 -1.31
C LEU A 163 -8.60 -9.09 -1.14
N ALA A 164 -9.50 -8.28 -0.62
CA ALA A 164 -10.91 -8.68 -0.42
C ALA A 164 -11.69 -8.72 -1.75
N ASP A 165 -13.00 -8.81 -1.70
CA ASP A 165 -13.86 -8.95 -2.88
C ASP A 165 -13.88 -7.68 -3.76
N LYS A 166 -13.96 -7.88 -5.07
CA LYS A 166 -14.10 -6.82 -6.10
C LYS A 166 -12.94 -5.80 -6.15
N VAL A 167 -11.75 -6.22 -5.77
CA VAL A 167 -10.56 -5.39 -5.94
C VAL A 167 -10.19 -5.29 -7.42
N GLN A 168 -9.83 -4.09 -7.86
CA GLN A 168 -9.36 -3.81 -9.21
C GLN A 168 -7.92 -3.29 -9.16
N ILE A 169 -7.06 -3.87 -9.97
CA ILE A 169 -5.66 -3.46 -10.11
C ILE A 169 -5.43 -3.09 -11.57
N SER A 170 -5.02 -1.86 -11.82
CA SER A 170 -4.62 -1.36 -13.14
C SER A 170 -3.19 -0.87 -13.08
N VAL A 171 -2.34 -1.42 -13.94
CA VAL A 171 -0.93 -1.06 -14.01
C VAL A 171 -0.60 -0.69 -15.46
N GLU A 172 0.04 0.47 -15.65
CA GLU A 172 0.38 1.00 -16.96
C GLU A 172 1.85 1.40 -17.03
N GLY A 173 2.53 1.06 -18.13
CA GLY A 173 3.93 1.39 -18.42
C GLY A 173 4.78 0.18 -18.78
N ASP A 174 6.02 0.41 -19.19
CA ASP A 174 6.91 -0.67 -19.63
C ASP A 174 7.39 -1.50 -18.43
N SER A 175 7.59 -2.82 -18.65
CA SER A 175 8.06 -3.75 -17.62
C SER A 175 7.21 -3.77 -16.35
N ALA A 176 5.89 -3.75 -16.51
CA ALA A 176 4.91 -3.64 -15.43
C ALA A 176 4.47 -5.01 -14.87
N TYR A 177 4.20 -5.05 -13.58
CA TYR A 177 3.66 -6.23 -12.89
C TYR A 177 2.36 -5.89 -12.17
N GLY A 178 1.29 -6.64 -12.43
CA GLY A 178 0.05 -6.53 -11.67
C GLY A 178 0.26 -7.00 -10.22
N ILE A 179 0.58 -8.29 -10.03
CA ILE A 179 0.97 -8.88 -8.74
C ILE A 179 2.30 -9.60 -8.91
N TYR A 180 3.26 -9.28 -8.05
CA TYR A 180 4.58 -9.90 -8.04
C TYR A 180 4.93 -10.45 -6.66
N THR A 181 5.21 -11.75 -6.56
CA THR A 181 5.76 -12.34 -5.34
C THR A 181 7.21 -12.74 -5.55
N ASN A 182 8.09 -12.31 -4.64
CA ASN A 182 9.52 -12.60 -4.67
C ASN A 182 9.98 -13.06 -3.28
N HIS A 183 10.95 -13.99 -3.25
CA HIS A 183 11.34 -14.57 -1.99
C HIS A 183 12.80 -15.00 -1.99
N SER A 184 13.50 -14.74 -0.91
CA SER A 184 14.84 -15.26 -0.63
C SER A 184 14.90 -16.28 0.53
N GLY A 185 13.78 -16.60 1.18
CA GLY A 185 13.65 -17.50 2.35
C GLY A 185 12.25 -18.13 2.47
N ALA A 186 11.38 -17.80 3.39
CA ALA A 186 10.04 -18.37 3.61
C ALA A 186 8.91 -17.41 3.18
N GLY A 187 8.03 -17.92 2.36
CA GLY A 187 6.60 -17.63 2.26
C GLY A 187 6.10 -16.20 2.06
N ALA A 188 6.52 -15.43 1.04
CA ALA A 188 5.69 -14.32 0.59
C ALA A 188 4.37 -14.83 0.00
N SER A 189 3.26 -14.13 0.25
CA SER A 189 1.97 -14.51 -0.31
C SER A 189 1.07 -13.32 -0.64
N VAL A 190 0.33 -13.46 -1.74
CA VAL A 190 -0.82 -12.60 -2.06
C VAL A 190 -2.05 -13.50 -2.16
N GLU A 191 -3.08 -13.20 -1.37
CA GLU A 191 -4.34 -13.94 -1.33
C GLU A 191 -5.47 -13.07 -1.90
N LEU A 192 -6.16 -13.61 -2.90
CA LEU A 192 -7.33 -13.00 -3.54
C LEU A 192 -8.58 -13.66 -2.94
N GLN A 193 -9.31 -12.94 -2.09
CA GLN A 193 -10.45 -13.49 -1.32
C GLN A 193 -11.81 -13.31 -2.00
N GLY A 194 -11.85 -12.92 -3.25
CA GLY A 194 -13.08 -12.73 -3.99
C GLY A 194 -12.79 -12.40 -5.44
N ASP A 195 -13.74 -11.77 -6.10
CA ASP A 195 -13.57 -11.32 -7.48
C ASP A 195 -12.47 -10.26 -7.54
N THR A 196 -11.44 -10.50 -8.33
CA THR A 196 -10.33 -9.57 -8.53
C THR A 196 -10.10 -9.38 -10.01
N ALA A 197 -10.07 -8.12 -10.46
CA ALA A 197 -9.70 -7.77 -11.83
C ALA A 197 -8.29 -7.19 -11.85
N ILE A 198 -7.45 -7.72 -12.73
CA ILE A 198 -6.07 -7.25 -12.89
C ILE A 198 -5.84 -6.95 -14.36
N LEU A 199 -5.58 -5.68 -14.65
CA LEU A 199 -5.24 -5.18 -15.98
C LEU A 199 -3.80 -4.67 -15.96
N VAL A 200 -2.98 -5.18 -16.86
CA VAL A 200 -1.63 -4.68 -17.10
C VAL A 200 -1.52 -4.25 -18.55
N ASN A 201 -1.25 -2.99 -18.78
CA ASN A 201 -1.00 -2.39 -20.08
C ASN A 201 0.49 -2.10 -20.23
N SER A 202 1.23 -3.06 -20.81
CA SER A 202 2.69 -3.05 -20.85
C SER A 202 3.22 -3.93 -21.98
N ASP A 203 4.29 -3.52 -22.62
CA ASP A 203 4.93 -4.32 -23.67
C ASP A 203 5.60 -5.59 -23.11
N ASP A 204 6.19 -5.53 -21.92
CA ASP A 204 6.88 -6.65 -21.23
C ASP A 204 6.27 -6.93 -19.84
N GLY A 205 4.95 -6.81 -19.68
CA GLY A 205 4.27 -6.91 -18.41
C GLY A 205 3.75 -8.30 -18.05
N TYR A 206 3.53 -8.50 -16.77
CA TYR A 206 2.91 -9.72 -16.23
C TYR A 206 1.77 -9.34 -15.28
N ALA A 207 0.58 -9.84 -15.55
CA ALA A 207 -0.53 -9.64 -14.61
C ALA A 207 -0.31 -10.40 -13.28
N LEU A 208 0.20 -11.63 -13.34
CA LEU A 208 0.59 -12.42 -12.17
C LEU A 208 2.00 -12.98 -12.39
N TYR A 209 2.93 -12.66 -11.51
CA TYR A 209 4.28 -13.17 -11.56
C TYR A 209 4.76 -13.67 -10.19
N ALA A 210 4.87 -14.98 -10.04
CA ALA A 210 5.43 -15.59 -8.85
C ALA A 210 6.85 -16.10 -9.15
N LYS A 211 7.86 -15.31 -8.81
CA LYS A 211 9.27 -15.74 -8.88
C LYS A 211 9.58 -16.71 -7.75
N ALA A 212 9.03 -16.41 -6.56
CA ALA A 212 8.97 -17.31 -5.43
C ALA A 212 7.85 -16.83 -4.48
N GLY A 213 7.29 -17.71 -3.66
CA GLY A 213 6.11 -17.41 -2.85
C GLY A 213 4.83 -17.90 -3.52
N ALA A 214 3.70 -17.42 -3.07
CA ALA A 214 2.39 -17.86 -3.55
C ALA A 214 1.50 -16.68 -3.95
N ILE A 215 0.79 -16.84 -5.06
CA ILE A 215 -0.38 -16.04 -5.41
C ILE A 215 -1.55 -17.03 -5.41
N THR A 216 -2.50 -16.88 -4.51
CA THR A 216 -3.62 -17.81 -4.34
C THR A 216 -4.93 -17.08 -4.51
N SER A 217 -5.91 -17.71 -5.16
CA SER A 217 -7.28 -17.21 -5.18
C SER A 217 -8.22 -18.18 -4.43
N ASN A 218 -9.17 -17.62 -3.72
CA ASN A 218 -10.24 -18.38 -3.13
C ASN A 218 -11.18 -18.87 -4.24
N LEU A 219 -11.40 -20.19 -4.36
CA LEU A 219 -12.14 -20.81 -5.45
C LEU A 219 -13.62 -20.42 -5.55
N ASN A 220 -14.13 -19.62 -4.61
CA ASN A 220 -15.51 -19.14 -4.62
C ASN A 220 -15.69 -17.80 -5.34
N GLY A 221 -14.62 -17.18 -5.81
CA GLY A 221 -14.64 -15.94 -6.58
C GLY A 221 -14.05 -16.09 -7.97
N GLY A 222 -14.40 -15.20 -8.88
CA GLY A 222 -13.80 -15.09 -10.21
C GLY A 222 -12.58 -14.18 -10.21
N THR A 223 -11.50 -14.59 -10.86
CA THR A 223 -10.35 -13.72 -11.13
C THR A 223 -10.27 -13.46 -12.62
N THR A 224 -10.33 -12.19 -13.02
CA THR A 224 -10.13 -11.77 -14.42
C THR A 224 -8.75 -11.17 -14.55
N VAL A 225 -7.94 -11.73 -15.44
CA VAL A 225 -6.60 -11.26 -15.76
C VAL A 225 -6.58 -10.89 -17.22
N ALA A 226 -6.18 -9.65 -17.53
CA ALA A 226 -5.97 -9.16 -18.89
C ALA A 226 -4.58 -8.53 -19.01
N SER A 227 -3.93 -8.75 -20.14
CA SER A 227 -2.62 -8.20 -20.49
C SER A 227 -2.64 -7.69 -21.93
#